data_0bd4763445df3b94bd198ba03a94d7a3
#
_entry.id   0bd4763445df3b94bd198ba03a94d7a3
#
_cell.length_a   1.000
_cell.length_b   1.000
_cell.length_c   1.000
_cell.angle_alpha   90.00
_cell.angle_beta   90.00
_cell.angle_gamma   90.00
#
_symmetry.space_group_name_H-M   'P 1'
#
loop_
_entity.id
_entity.type
_entity.pdbx_description
1 polymer ?
#
loop_
_entity_poly.entity_id
_entity_poly.type
_entity_poly.pdbx_seq_one_letter_code
_entity_poly.pdbx_strand_id
1 'polypeptide(L)'
;MSNAPEYNIDLSEFKKDPYPDLAEMRRSIPIARVPQLNATLFTKRDDIFVNEKKIDVFSSKQPEGLMTKLMGENMMRKDGKAHKKERKIFSSSVSPKTVKETWLKHFDEQADQILTKIGPLGAADLIEAYAKPLSGEALKLVTGLTNMSYQEMDRVSQGMIDGCANYAGDKAIEENCYDCTRSIDSHIDEMIPELK
;
A
#
# COMPACT_ATOMS: atom_id res chain seq x y z
N MET A 1 -6.44 22.73 -14.30
CA MET A 1 -7.61 21.83 -14.45
C MET A 1 -7.34 20.93 -15.67
N SER A 2 -7.83 19.70 -15.66
CA SER A 2 -7.68 18.77 -16.80
C SER A 2 -8.55 19.21 -17.95
N ASN A 3 -8.02 19.13 -19.20
CA ASN A 3 -8.79 19.36 -20.43
C ASN A 3 -9.33 18.05 -21.02
N ALA A 4 -9.19 16.93 -20.30
CA ALA A 4 -9.74 15.65 -20.73
C ALA A 4 -11.27 15.70 -20.74
N PRO A 5 -11.94 15.01 -21.69
CA PRO A 5 -13.39 14.89 -21.71
C PRO A 5 -13.91 14.32 -20.38
N GLU A 6 -15.09 14.79 -19.95
CA GLU A 6 -15.70 14.28 -18.72
C GLU A 6 -16.40 12.95 -18.96
N TYR A 7 -16.24 12.06 -18.00
CA TYR A 7 -16.99 10.81 -17.87
C TYR A 7 -17.59 10.74 -16.47
N ASN A 8 -18.91 10.65 -16.39
CA ASN A 8 -19.62 10.61 -15.12
C ASN A 8 -19.90 9.17 -14.70
N ILE A 9 -19.67 8.87 -13.44
CA ILE A 9 -19.92 7.57 -12.83
C ILE A 9 -20.96 7.68 -11.73
N ASP A 10 -21.68 6.58 -11.46
CA ASP A 10 -22.30 6.35 -10.16
C ASP A 10 -21.22 5.86 -9.18
N LEU A 11 -20.86 6.68 -8.20
CA LEU A 11 -19.79 6.37 -7.26
C LEU A 11 -20.08 5.12 -6.42
N SER A 12 -21.34 4.86 -6.11
CA SER A 12 -21.76 3.69 -5.33
C SER A 12 -21.57 2.39 -6.13
N GLU A 13 -22.00 2.38 -7.39
CA GLU A 13 -21.82 1.23 -8.26
C GLU A 13 -20.35 1.04 -8.68
N PHE A 14 -19.65 2.12 -8.95
CA PHE A 14 -18.21 2.07 -9.27
C PHE A 14 -17.35 1.51 -8.12
N LYS A 15 -17.73 1.76 -6.87
CA LYS A 15 -17.06 1.16 -5.70
C LYS A 15 -17.29 -0.35 -5.58
N LYS A 16 -18.45 -0.84 -6.02
CA LYS A 16 -18.76 -2.29 -5.99
C LYS A 16 -18.09 -3.03 -7.14
N ASP A 17 -18.19 -2.49 -8.35
CA ASP A 17 -17.59 -3.04 -9.54
C ASP A 17 -17.20 -1.93 -10.53
N PRO A 18 -15.91 -1.52 -10.58
CA PRO A 18 -15.46 -0.47 -11.48
C PRO A 18 -15.28 -0.92 -12.94
N TYR A 19 -15.28 -2.23 -13.20
CA TYR A 19 -14.90 -2.78 -14.49
C TYR A 19 -15.82 -2.40 -15.65
N PRO A 20 -17.14 -2.31 -15.51
CA PRO A 20 -18.02 -1.86 -16.59
C PRO A 20 -17.69 -0.45 -17.08
N ASP A 21 -17.57 0.51 -16.18
CA ASP A 21 -17.21 1.90 -16.51
C ASP A 21 -15.79 1.97 -17.09
N LEU A 22 -14.82 1.28 -16.49
CA LEU A 22 -13.45 1.24 -17.01
C LEU A 22 -13.38 0.59 -18.41
N ALA A 23 -14.22 -0.39 -18.72
CA ALA A 23 -14.30 -1.00 -20.03
C ALA A 23 -14.86 -0.02 -21.06
N GLU A 24 -15.93 0.70 -20.71
CA GLU A 24 -16.51 1.75 -21.56
C GLU A 24 -15.52 2.88 -21.81
N MET A 25 -14.85 3.37 -20.76
CA MET A 25 -13.80 4.40 -20.91
C MET A 25 -12.69 3.93 -21.85
N ARG A 26 -12.19 2.70 -21.73
CA ARG A 26 -11.14 2.16 -22.63
C ARG A 26 -11.57 2.17 -24.09
N ARG A 27 -12.85 1.95 -24.34
CA ARG A 27 -13.41 1.87 -25.70
C ARG A 27 -13.64 3.25 -26.31
N SER A 28 -14.21 4.18 -25.55
CA SER A 28 -14.73 5.45 -26.06
C SER A 28 -13.89 6.67 -25.66
N ILE A 29 -13.42 6.75 -24.41
CA ILE A 29 -12.74 7.91 -23.82
C ILE A 29 -11.60 7.42 -22.92
N PRO A 30 -10.48 6.90 -23.47
CA PRO A 30 -9.45 6.21 -22.70
C PRO A 30 -8.72 7.08 -21.68
N ILE A 31 -8.78 8.40 -21.82
CA ILE A 31 -8.29 9.38 -20.84
C ILE A 31 -9.47 10.30 -20.54
N ALA A 32 -10.03 10.21 -19.35
CA ALA A 32 -11.23 10.94 -18.97
C ALA A 32 -11.11 11.61 -17.61
N ARG A 33 -11.66 12.80 -17.49
CA ARG A 33 -11.89 13.47 -16.20
C ARG A 33 -13.12 12.86 -15.56
N VAL A 34 -12.98 12.32 -14.36
CA VAL A 34 -14.08 11.78 -13.55
C VAL A 34 -14.34 12.73 -12.38
N PRO A 35 -15.37 13.61 -12.47
CA PRO A 35 -15.61 14.63 -11.44
C PRO A 35 -15.86 14.04 -10.05
N GLN A 36 -16.57 12.92 -9.97
CA GLN A 36 -16.92 12.23 -8.72
C GLN A 36 -15.70 11.73 -7.94
N LEU A 37 -14.59 11.46 -8.64
CA LEU A 37 -13.31 11.07 -8.02
C LEU A 37 -12.34 12.25 -7.91
N ASN A 38 -12.71 13.42 -8.42
CA ASN A 38 -11.82 14.57 -8.59
C ASN A 38 -10.50 14.19 -9.30
N ALA A 39 -10.53 13.24 -10.22
CA ALA A 39 -9.35 12.66 -10.87
C ALA A 39 -9.51 12.57 -12.40
N THR A 40 -8.37 12.53 -13.11
CA THR A 40 -8.32 12.14 -14.51
C THR A 40 -7.80 10.70 -14.58
N LEU A 41 -8.61 9.80 -15.12
CA LEU A 41 -8.28 8.39 -15.23
C LEU A 41 -7.66 8.08 -16.59
N PHE A 42 -6.63 7.26 -16.58
CA PHE A 42 -6.00 6.64 -17.73
C PHE A 42 -6.34 5.16 -17.73
N THR A 43 -7.00 4.67 -18.77
CA THR A 43 -7.53 3.30 -18.77
C THR A 43 -6.83 2.36 -19.76
N LYS A 44 -5.94 2.86 -20.61
CA LYS A 44 -5.12 2.05 -21.51
C LYS A 44 -3.69 1.92 -20.98
N ARG A 45 -3.18 0.68 -21.01
CA ARG A 45 -1.83 0.34 -20.55
C ARG A 45 -0.74 1.21 -21.21
N ASP A 46 -0.81 1.39 -22.52
CA ASP A 46 0.26 2.09 -23.24
C ASP A 46 0.27 3.59 -22.91
N ASP A 47 -0.90 4.20 -22.71
CA ASP A 47 -1.02 5.58 -22.24
C ASP A 47 -0.41 5.74 -20.83
N ILE A 48 -0.67 4.80 -19.92
CA ILE A 48 -0.12 4.78 -18.58
C ILE A 48 1.41 4.64 -18.67
N PHE A 49 1.91 3.61 -19.36
CA PHE A 49 3.31 3.26 -19.44
C PHE A 49 4.20 4.37 -20.04
N VAL A 50 3.68 5.11 -21.00
CA VAL A 50 4.38 6.26 -21.61
C VAL A 50 4.38 7.47 -20.67
N ASN A 51 3.29 7.70 -19.97
CA ASN A 51 3.09 8.94 -19.19
C ASN A 51 3.63 8.84 -17.75
N GLU A 52 3.60 7.66 -17.10
CA GLU A 52 4.12 7.47 -15.73
C GLU A 52 5.61 7.86 -15.58
N LYS A 53 6.36 7.87 -16.67
CA LYS A 53 7.79 8.22 -16.69
C LYS A 53 8.05 9.72 -16.84
N LYS A 54 7.03 10.50 -17.15
CA LYS A 54 7.11 11.94 -17.37
C LYS A 54 6.92 12.68 -16.05
N ILE A 55 7.88 12.58 -15.15
CA ILE A 55 7.81 13.12 -13.79
C ILE A 55 7.60 14.65 -13.73
N ASP A 56 7.94 15.37 -14.79
CA ASP A 56 7.72 16.82 -14.89
C ASP A 56 6.23 17.16 -15.11
N VAL A 57 5.43 16.18 -15.54
CA VAL A 57 3.98 16.31 -15.80
C VAL A 57 3.17 15.48 -14.79
N PHE A 58 3.59 14.23 -14.56
CA PHE A 58 2.93 13.27 -13.67
C PHE A 58 3.81 13.00 -12.45
N SER A 59 3.65 13.82 -11.43
CA SER A 59 4.39 13.73 -10.18
C SER A 59 3.72 12.78 -9.20
N SER A 60 4.52 12.07 -8.41
CA SER A 60 4.05 11.27 -7.26
C SER A 60 3.67 12.14 -6.05
N LYS A 61 3.97 13.43 -6.09
CA LYS A 61 3.68 14.35 -4.99
C LYS A 61 2.19 14.54 -4.78
N GLN A 62 1.75 14.39 -3.54
CA GLN A 62 0.37 14.59 -3.12
C GLN A 62 0.34 15.39 -1.80
N PRO A 63 0.59 16.70 -1.82
CA PRO A 63 0.72 17.51 -0.59
C PRO A 63 -0.55 17.47 0.26
N GLU A 64 -1.73 17.43 -0.38
CA GLU A 64 -3.03 17.34 0.31
C GLU A 64 -3.50 15.90 0.57
N GLY A 65 -2.74 14.89 0.11
CA GLY A 65 -3.09 13.49 0.34
C GLY A 65 -2.99 13.10 1.81
N LEU A 66 -3.93 12.28 2.29
CA LEU A 66 -3.98 11.83 3.68
C LEU A 66 -2.64 11.23 4.14
N MET A 67 -2.04 10.37 3.33
CA MET A 67 -0.77 9.73 3.67
C MET A 67 0.39 10.72 3.81
N THR A 68 0.40 11.80 3.02
CA THR A 68 1.40 12.87 3.18
C THR A 68 1.19 13.64 4.47
N LYS A 69 -0.06 13.89 4.86
CA LYS A 69 -0.39 14.56 6.12
C LYS A 69 -0.01 13.71 7.34
N LEU A 70 -0.16 12.40 7.27
CA LEU A 70 0.14 11.48 8.36
C LEU A 70 1.64 11.17 8.49
N MET A 71 2.31 10.89 7.38
CA MET A 71 3.66 10.33 7.35
C MET A 71 4.70 11.27 6.74
N GLY A 72 4.30 12.47 6.34
CA GLY A 72 5.17 13.40 5.61
C GLY A 72 5.48 12.93 4.18
N GLU A 73 6.43 13.60 3.54
CA GLU A 73 6.91 13.24 2.20
C GLU A 73 7.86 12.04 2.26
N ASN A 74 7.33 10.84 2.32
CA ASN A 74 8.10 9.61 2.21
C ASN A 74 8.51 9.30 0.76
N MET A 75 9.29 8.23 0.56
CA MET A 75 9.83 7.81 -0.74
C MET A 75 8.75 7.70 -1.84
N MET A 76 7.55 7.23 -1.51
CA MET A 76 6.45 7.06 -2.48
C MET A 76 5.84 8.39 -2.95
N ARG A 77 6.14 9.50 -2.26
CA ARG A 77 5.67 10.85 -2.59
C ARG A 77 6.78 11.75 -3.12
N LYS A 78 7.90 11.17 -3.55
CA LYS A 78 9.05 11.85 -4.12
C LYS A 78 9.32 11.39 -5.53
N ASP A 79 9.88 12.28 -6.33
CA ASP A 79 10.27 11.99 -7.71
C ASP A 79 11.78 12.15 -7.92
N GLY A 80 12.29 11.62 -9.02
CA GLY A 80 13.63 11.85 -9.53
C GLY A 80 14.75 11.52 -8.53
N LYS A 81 15.64 12.47 -8.28
CA LYS A 81 16.84 12.28 -7.43
C LYS A 81 16.48 12.04 -5.96
N ALA A 82 15.43 12.70 -5.44
CA ALA A 82 15.01 12.55 -4.05
C ALA A 82 14.47 11.14 -3.78
N HIS A 83 13.59 10.64 -4.65
CA HIS A 83 13.13 9.25 -4.63
C HIS A 83 14.29 8.25 -4.70
N LYS A 84 15.20 8.42 -5.67
CA LYS A 84 16.35 7.51 -5.85
C LYS A 84 17.26 7.45 -4.62
N LYS A 85 17.46 8.57 -3.94
CA LYS A 85 18.29 8.63 -2.71
C LYS A 85 17.71 7.75 -1.60
N GLU A 86 16.42 7.88 -1.30
CA GLU A 86 15.76 7.11 -0.25
C GLU A 86 15.62 5.62 -0.65
N ARG A 87 15.19 5.36 -1.89
CA ARG A 87 15.08 4.00 -2.39
C ARG A 87 16.39 3.23 -2.34
N LYS A 88 17.53 3.89 -2.57
CA LYS A 88 18.86 3.25 -2.49
C LYS A 88 19.14 2.73 -1.09
N ILE A 89 18.75 3.47 -0.05
CA ILE A 89 18.95 3.04 1.34
C ILE A 89 18.14 1.76 1.61
N PHE A 90 16.89 1.74 1.19
CA PHE A 90 15.99 0.61 1.40
C PHE A 90 16.30 -0.60 0.51
N SER A 91 16.83 -0.37 -0.70
CA SER A 91 17.05 -1.42 -1.72
C SER A 91 18.00 -2.53 -1.27
N SER A 92 18.94 -2.24 -0.36
CA SER A 92 19.85 -3.26 0.16
C SER A 92 19.13 -4.33 0.97
N SER A 93 18.12 -3.95 1.76
CA SER A 93 17.35 -4.85 2.63
C SER A 93 16.38 -5.75 1.84
N VAL A 94 15.92 -5.29 0.67
CA VAL A 94 14.93 -6.01 -0.16
C VAL A 94 15.50 -6.45 -1.52
N SER A 95 16.83 -6.48 -1.67
CA SER A 95 17.46 -6.92 -2.91
C SER A 95 17.19 -8.42 -3.16
N PRO A 96 17.12 -8.89 -4.42
CA PRO A 96 16.97 -10.33 -4.72
C PRO A 96 18.01 -11.19 -4.01
N LYS A 97 19.23 -10.68 -3.85
CA LYS A 97 20.31 -11.36 -3.11
C LYS A 97 19.96 -11.48 -1.63
N THR A 98 19.59 -10.37 -0.98
CA THR A 98 19.23 -10.37 0.44
C THR A 98 18.00 -11.24 0.72
N VAL A 99 17.00 -11.20 -0.16
CA VAL A 99 15.82 -12.08 -0.07
C VAL A 99 16.25 -13.54 -0.07
N LYS A 100 17.09 -13.95 -1.04
CA LYS A 100 17.53 -15.34 -1.18
C LYS A 100 18.46 -15.80 -0.03
N GLU A 101 19.40 -14.93 0.38
CA GLU A 101 20.45 -15.32 1.33
C GLU A 101 20.04 -15.14 2.79
N THR A 102 19.06 -14.26 3.07
CA THR A 102 18.67 -13.91 4.44
C THR A 102 17.21 -14.24 4.70
N TRP A 103 16.27 -13.64 3.96
CA TRP A 103 14.86 -13.69 4.31
C TRP A 103 14.19 -15.03 4.00
N LEU A 104 14.54 -15.67 2.88
CA LEU A 104 13.87 -16.90 2.42
C LEU A 104 13.86 -17.99 3.49
N LYS A 105 15.00 -18.22 4.14
CA LYS A 105 15.11 -19.20 5.21
C LYS A 105 14.15 -18.92 6.37
N HIS A 106 14.07 -17.65 6.79
CA HIS A 106 13.17 -17.26 7.87
C HIS A 106 11.70 -17.39 7.49
N PHE A 107 11.36 -17.08 6.23
CA PHE A 107 9.99 -17.25 5.74
C PHE A 107 9.59 -18.72 5.67
N ASP A 108 10.48 -19.60 5.22
CA ASP A 108 10.26 -21.05 5.20
C ASP A 108 10.07 -21.60 6.62
N GLU A 109 10.93 -21.20 7.56
CA GLU A 109 10.80 -21.59 8.97
C GLU A 109 9.47 -21.14 9.60
N GLN A 110 9.03 -19.93 9.31
CA GLN A 110 7.73 -19.41 9.78
C GLN A 110 6.56 -20.17 9.13
N ALA A 111 6.63 -20.43 7.83
CA ALA A 111 5.63 -21.22 7.11
C ALA A 111 5.47 -22.61 7.72
N ASP A 112 6.59 -23.30 7.96
CA ASP A 112 6.60 -24.63 8.56
C ASP A 112 6.02 -24.64 9.98
N GLN A 113 6.34 -23.64 10.80
CA GLN A 113 5.79 -23.49 12.15
C GLN A 113 4.26 -23.32 12.12
N ILE A 114 3.74 -22.47 11.21
CA ILE A 114 2.30 -22.24 11.06
C ILE A 114 1.62 -23.51 10.56
N LEU A 115 2.15 -24.15 9.51
CA LEU A 115 1.59 -25.38 8.94
C LEU A 115 1.57 -26.52 9.96
N THR A 116 2.61 -26.64 10.77
CA THR A 116 2.67 -27.63 11.86
C THR A 116 1.55 -27.44 12.88
N LYS A 117 1.18 -26.19 13.17
CA LYS A 117 0.08 -25.87 14.11
C LYS A 117 -1.31 -26.15 13.51
N ILE A 118 -1.53 -25.80 12.24
CA ILE A 118 -2.85 -25.90 11.62
C ILE A 118 -3.12 -27.27 11.00
N GLY A 119 -2.08 -28.02 10.59
CA GLY A 119 -2.23 -29.33 9.95
C GLY A 119 -3.09 -30.33 10.73
N PRO A 120 -2.89 -30.50 12.05
CA PRO A 120 -3.71 -31.41 12.87
C PRO A 120 -5.18 -31.04 12.98
N LEU A 121 -5.57 -29.81 12.62
CA LEU A 121 -6.97 -29.37 12.73
C LEU A 121 -7.88 -29.95 11.64
N GLY A 122 -7.32 -30.53 10.59
CA GLY A 122 -8.04 -31.15 9.47
C GLY A 122 -8.71 -30.16 8.51
N ALA A 123 -9.10 -28.97 8.99
CA ALA A 123 -9.65 -27.87 8.20
C ALA A 123 -9.29 -26.53 8.85
N ALA A 124 -8.97 -25.52 8.04
CA ALA A 124 -8.67 -24.18 8.51
C ALA A 124 -9.02 -23.14 7.43
N ASP A 125 -9.37 -21.93 7.86
CA ASP A 125 -9.36 -20.77 6.97
C ASP A 125 -7.90 -20.38 6.68
N LEU A 126 -7.49 -20.55 5.42
CA LEU A 126 -6.10 -20.30 5.02
C LEU A 126 -5.73 -18.79 5.05
N ILE A 127 -6.68 -17.89 4.97
CA ILE A 127 -6.41 -16.47 5.10
C ILE A 127 -6.08 -16.16 6.56
N GLU A 128 -6.97 -16.54 7.48
CA GLU A 128 -6.80 -16.21 8.89
C GLU A 128 -5.70 -17.03 9.58
N ALA A 129 -5.60 -18.32 9.26
CA ALA A 129 -4.70 -19.23 9.96
C ALA A 129 -3.28 -19.32 9.35
N TYR A 130 -3.11 -18.92 8.09
CA TYR A 130 -1.83 -19.06 7.39
C TYR A 130 -1.35 -17.73 6.77
N ALA A 131 -2.12 -17.13 5.85
CA ALA A 131 -1.63 -16.02 5.05
C ALA A 131 -1.37 -14.75 5.89
N LYS A 132 -2.30 -14.37 6.76
CA LYS A 132 -2.14 -13.21 7.65
C LYS A 132 -0.99 -13.36 8.64
N PRO A 133 -0.89 -14.46 9.43
CA PRO A 133 0.24 -14.64 10.33
C PRO A 133 1.57 -14.69 9.59
N LEU A 134 1.67 -15.41 8.47
CA LEU A 134 2.91 -15.48 7.70
C LEU A 134 3.34 -14.11 7.16
N SER A 135 2.42 -13.37 6.55
CA SER A 135 2.67 -12.05 6.01
C SER A 135 3.04 -11.05 7.11
N GLY A 136 2.33 -11.06 8.24
CA GLY A 136 2.61 -10.19 9.38
C GLY A 136 3.96 -10.47 10.01
N GLU A 137 4.30 -11.72 10.29
CA GLU A 137 5.60 -12.07 10.84
C GLU A 137 6.76 -11.77 9.86
N ALA A 138 6.57 -12.00 8.56
CA ALA A 138 7.54 -11.63 7.55
C ALA A 138 7.76 -10.11 7.52
N LEU A 139 6.70 -9.32 7.59
CA LEU A 139 6.80 -7.85 7.60
C LEU A 139 7.50 -7.34 8.85
N LYS A 140 7.19 -7.88 10.04
CA LYS A 140 7.89 -7.57 11.30
C LYS A 140 9.40 -7.78 11.15
N LEU A 141 9.79 -8.92 10.60
CA LEU A 141 11.19 -9.27 10.43
C LEU A 141 11.92 -8.31 9.47
N VAL A 142 11.30 -8.01 8.32
CA VAL A 142 11.91 -7.16 7.29
C VAL A 142 11.98 -5.69 7.72
N THR A 143 10.99 -5.20 8.48
CA THR A 143 10.95 -3.81 8.99
C THR A 143 11.69 -3.63 10.29
N GLY A 144 11.93 -4.70 11.04
CA GLY A 144 12.51 -4.66 12.37
C GLY A 144 11.51 -4.34 13.49
N LEU A 145 10.21 -4.17 13.20
CA LEU A 145 9.15 -3.90 14.18
C LEU A 145 8.76 -5.18 14.95
N THR A 146 9.73 -5.77 15.63
CA THR A 146 9.58 -7.07 16.30
C THR A 146 8.73 -7.01 17.57
N ASN A 147 8.56 -5.83 18.18
CA ASN A 147 7.70 -5.59 19.33
C ASN A 147 6.20 -5.49 18.98
N MET A 148 5.84 -5.40 17.69
CA MET A 148 4.45 -5.41 17.23
C MET A 148 3.95 -6.84 17.03
N SER A 149 2.72 -7.18 17.45
CA SER A 149 2.11 -8.46 17.11
C SER A 149 1.74 -8.54 15.62
N TYR A 150 1.63 -9.74 15.03
CA TYR A 150 1.22 -9.85 13.63
C TYR A 150 -0.21 -9.35 13.40
N GLN A 151 -1.09 -9.50 14.40
CA GLN A 151 -2.47 -8.99 14.34
C GLN A 151 -2.47 -7.45 14.27
N GLU A 152 -1.65 -6.81 15.08
CA GLU A 152 -1.51 -5.35 15.04
C GLU A 152 -0.85 -4.89 13.73
N MET A 153 0.13 -5.63 13.22
CA MET A 153 0.73 -5.37 11.91
C MET A 153 -0.30 -5.47 10.77
N ASP A 154 -1.18 -6.49 10.80
CA ASP A 154 -2.28 -6.63 9.84
C ASP A 154 -3.27 -5.47 9.96
N ARG A 155 -3.69 -5.11 11.18
CA ARG A 155 -4.60 -4.01 11.45
C ARG A 155 -4.07 -2.66 10.92
N VAL A 156 -2.84 -2.31 11.27
CA VAL A 156 -2.26 -1.03 10.84
C VAL A 156 -2.03 -1.01 9.33
N SER A 157 -1.60 -2.12 8.75
CA SER A 157 -1.41 -2.24 7.30
C SER A 157 -2.73 -2.05 6.54
N GLN A 158 -3.80 -2.71 6.99
CA GLN A 158 -5.13 -2.56 6.39
C GLN A 158 -5.65 -1.13 6.54
N GLY A 159 -5.56 -0.54 7.74
CA GLY A 159 -6.00 0.83 7.97
C GLY A 159 -5.25 1.85 7.10
N MET A 160 -3.96 1.66 6.86
CA MET A 160 -3.18 2.51 5.96
C MET A 160 -3.59 2.34 4.50
N ILE A 161 -3.92 1.12 4.06
CA ILE A 161 -4.44 0.85 2.71
C ILE A 161 -5.80 1.51 2.52
N ASP A 162 -6.71 1.37 3.49
CA ASP A 162 -8.03 2.00 3.46
C ASP A 162 -7.91 3.52 3.38
N GLY A 163 -6.97 4.12 4.12
CA GLY A 163 -6.65 5.54 4.04
C GLY A 163 -6.13 5.97 2.67
N CYS A 164 -5.28 5.17 2.03
CA CYS A 164 -4.82 5.42 0.67
C CYS A 164 -5.96 5.42 -0.35
N ALA A 165 -6.97 4.59 -0.15
CA ALA A 165 -8.13 4.44 -1.02
C ALA A 165 -9.30 5.40 -0.66
N ASN A 166 -9.15 6.21 0.36
CA ASN A 166 -10.22 7.10 0.87
C ASN A 166 -10.43 8.34 0.00
N TYR A 167 -10.75 8.15 -1.27
CA TYR A 167 -11.04 9.24 -2.20
C TYR A 167 -12.37 9.97 -1.90
N ALA A 168 -13.27 9.32 -1.16
CA ALA A 168 -14.56 9.89 -0.77
C ALA A 168 -14.46 10.80 0.47
N GLY A 169 -13.32 10.82 1.16
CA GLY A 169 -13.12 11.63 2.36
C GLY A 169 -13.94 11.14 3.56
N ASP A 170 -14.12 9.82 3.71
CA ASP A 170 -14.79 9.23 4.86
C ASP A 170 -13.97 9.50 6.13
N LYS A 171 -14.57 10.18 7.09
CA LYS A 171 -13.90 10.59 8.32
C LYS A 171 -13.57 9.43 9.25
N ALA A 172 -14.36 8.37 9.27
CA ALA A 172 -14.09 7.21 10.10
C ALA A 172 -12.84 6.46 9.61
N ILE A 173 -12.66 6.36 8.29
CA ILE A 173 -11.42 5.82 7.68
C ILE A 173 -10.23 6.72 8.01
N GLU A 174 -10.41 8.04 7.95
CA GLU A 174 -9.36 9.00 8.27
C GLU A 174 -8.93 8.88 9.74
N GLU A 175 -9.86 8.83 10.68
CA GLU A 175 -9.61 8.64 12.11
C GLU A 175 -8.89 7.32 12.41
N ASN A 176 -9.34 6.21 11.78
CA ASN A 176 -8.66 4.92 11.90
C ASN A 176 -7.21 4.98 11.37
N CYS A 177 -6.99 5.70 10.28
CA CYS A 177 -5.65 5.91 9.71
C CYS A 177 -4.73 6.67 10.67
N TYR A 178 -5.24 7.71 11.35
CA TYR A 178 -4.51 8.42 12.41
C TYR A 178 -4.17 7.50 13.58
N ASP A 179 -5.09 6.63 13.99
CA ASP A 179 -4.85 5.65 15.04
C ASP A 179 -3.76 4.65 14.65
N CYS A 180 -3.83 4.11 13.43
CA CYS A 180 -2.79 3.22 12.88
C CYS A 180 -1.41 3.88 12.88
N THR A 181 -1.32 5.15 12.46
CA THR A 181 -0.06 5.90 12.45
C THR A 181 0.49 6.06 13.85
N ARG A 182 -0.33 6.44 14.83
CA ARG A 182 0.11 6.55 16.24
C ARG A 182 0.61 5.22 16.80
N SER A 183 -0.04 4.11 16.45
CA SER A 183 0.40 2.78 16.86
C SER A 183 1.78 2.44 16.30
N ILE A 184 2.00 2.69 15.01
CA ILE A 184 3.31 2.47 14.36
C ILE A 184 4.39 3.33 15.04
N ASP A 185 4.14 4.62 15.23
CA ASP A 185 5.07 5.55 15.83
C ASP A 185 5.43 5.13 17.26
N SER A 186 4.45 4.71 18.08
CA SER A 186 4.68 4.22 19.45
C SER A 186 5.61 3.01 19.46
N HIS A 187 5.38 2.02 18.60
CA HIS A 187 6.24 0.84 18.52
C HIS A 187 7.66 1.18 18.05
N ILE A 188 7.81 2.14 17.13
CA ILE A 188 9.12 2.63 16.70
C ILE A 188 9.84 3.33 17.87
N ASP A 189 9.15 4.23 18.56
CA ASP A 189 9.73 4.99 19.69
C ASP A 189 10.20 4.08 20.83
N GLU A 190 9.46 3.00 21.11
CA GLU A 190 9.86 1.98 22.09
C GLU A 190 11.13 1.23 21.69
N MET A 191 11.35 1.01 20.38
CA MET A 191 12.51 0.26 19.88
C MET A 191 13.77 1.10 19.71
N ILE A 192 13.66 2.41 19.49
CA ILE A 192 14.82 3.29 19.24
C ILE A 192 15.90 3.21 20.35
N PRO A 193 15.55 3.16 21.65
CA PRO A 193 16.56 3.03 22.71
C PRO A 193 17.36 1.74 22.65
N GLU A 194 16.76 0.65 22.17
CA GLU A 194 17.40 -0.67 22.09
C GLU A 194 18.37 -0.79 20.91
N LEU A 195 18.22 0.09 19.89
CA LEU A 195 19.02 0.10 18.68
C LEU A 195 20.27 1.00 18.78
N LYS A 196 20.43 1.74 19.87
CA LYS A 196 21.59 2.60 20.17
C LYS A 196 22.62 1.89 21.00
#